data_bad9fbda837353ac4e953fa18cf561a6
#
_entry.id   bad9fbda837353ac4e953fa18cf561a6
#
_cell.length_a   1.000
_cell.length_b   1.000
_cell.length_c   1.000
_cell.angle_alpha   90.00
_cell.angle_beta   90.00
_cell.angle_gamma   90.00
#
_symmetry.space_group_name_H-M   'P 1'
#
loop_
_entity.id
_entity.type
_entity.pdbx_description
1 polymer ?
#
loop_
_entity_poly.entity_id
_entity_poly.type
_entity_poly.pdbx_seq_one_letter_code
_entity_poly.pdbx_strand_id
1 'polypeptide(L)'
;MVKVVVCAPYFEEATFLWSPFLKNWLANELKKRGVEPVVLWGNDCVPVKFAEAVKDPDVYMVDGVGHGNVDVFTGQGFSELLKVGMLLGDEWKHIFFGPVSCLVGRQLLPYLIQQGVPAGVGEETEYYFTAAGTPGDGSDPALDPLEKYYLYAEYGGRTLPMAEGYTAGEAYQNMLQEYERQAREAEKIDPETAYWLRYDAQHRKFFGDPNFRLPVVGVRTKVEVTAVGTRLASEKTDVISVSGRVVAEDGSIPKGAVRVKADGQVADAILDEKGAFEVSFTFVWDQNIDITYNITVEYQGYSNEVRYLPSRAQTTVTVHTTRSPSKTKITKVTATRENDMVHITVEGTVTDDKGVPVANGDVDILITDTYPKRDTVKTDANGKFTYKCDVPVGWLETQLTITATFKGNDVLLPSIDEVHVKFPPNWKIVILIAGAAIVIIALIFLAAILTG
;
A
#
# COMPACT_ATOMS: atom_id res chain seq x y z
N MET A 1 -8.78 28.75 4.07
CA MET A 1 -7.60 27.83 4.29
C MET A 1 -8.06 26.46 3.89
N VAL A 2 -7.24 25.72 3.12
CA VAL A 2 -7.61 24.34 2.70
C VAL A 2 -7.73 23.46 3.93
N LYS A 3 -8.83 22.71 4.03
CA LYS A 3 -9.10 21.77 5.12
C LYS A 3 -9.25 20.34 4.59
N VAL A 4 -8.83 19.38 5.44
CA VAL A 4 -8.99 17.93 5.21
C VAL A 4 -9.73 17.34 6.40
N VAL A 5 -10.88 16.71 6.17
CA VAL A 5 -11.56 15.92 7.18
C VAL A 5 -10.82 14.59 7.33
N VAL A 6 -10.34 14.31 8.53
CA VAL A 6 -9.63 13.08 8.87
C VAL A 6 -10.52 12.22 9.75
N CYS A 7 -11.10 11.17 9.19
CA CYS A 7 -11.88 10.18 9.94
C CYS A 7 -10.94 9.28 10.74
N ALA A 8 -11.10 9.27 12.07
CA ALA A 8 -10.27 8.53 13.00
C ALA A 8 -11.13 7.88 14.11
N PRO A 9 -12.05 6.93 13.77
CA PRO A 9 -12.82 6.19 14.76
C PRO A 9 -11.89 5.41 15.69
N TYR A 10 -12.32 5.14 16.93
CA TYR A 10 -11.48 4.51 17.95
C TYR A 10 -12.32 3.62 18.84
N PHE A 11 -12.62 2.37 18.42
CA PHE A 11 -13.57 1.51 19.13
C PHE A 11 -13.35 -0.01 18.98
N GLU A 12 -12.42 -0.46 18.13
CA GLU A 12 -12.07 -1.86 17.91
C GLU A 12 -10.62 -1.96 17.41
N GLU A 13 -10.10 -3.19 17.29
CA GLU A 13 -8.66 -3.45 17.13
C GLU A 13 -8.03 -2.69 15.95
N ALA A 14 -8.61 -2.74 14.75
CA ALA A 14 -8.04 -2.09 13.58
C ALA A 14 -8.00 -0.56 13.75
N THR A 15 -9.07 0.05 14.26
CA THR A 15 -9.11 1.49 14.48
C THR A 15 -8.27 1.93 15.69
N PHE A 16 -8.07 1.06 16.70
CA PHE A 16 -7.14 1.34 17.80
C PHE A 16 -5.70 1.47 17.34
N LEU A 17 -5.32 0.74 16.31
CA LEU A 17 -3.98 0.78 15.75
C LEU A 17 -3.79 2.04 14.88
N TRP A 18 -4.64 2.26 13.91
CA TRP A 18 -4.47 3.32 12.89
C TRP A 18 -4.78 4.73 13.37
N SER A 19 -5.87 4.91 14.09
CA SER A 19 -6.41 6.24 14.38
C SER A 19 -5.50 7.15 15.20
N PRO A 20 -4.66 6.67 16.14
CA PRO A 20 -3.68 7.52 16.81
C PRO A 20 -2.71 8.21 15.84
N PHE A 21 -2.22 7.49 14.81
CA PHE A 21 -1.33 8.06 13.80
C PHE A 21 -2.04 9.11 12.92
N LEU A 22 -3.31 8.91 12.61
CA LEU A 22 -4.10 9.89 11.87
C LEU A 22 -4.32 11.17 12.66
N LYS A 23 -4.65 11.01 13.95
CA LYS A 23 -4.88 12.13 14.85
C LYS A 23 -3.61 12.97 15.11
N ASN A 24 -2.49 12.33 15.27
CA ASN A 24 -1.25 13.00 15.69
C ASN A 24 -0.27 13.19 14.53
N TRP A 25 0.24 12.12 13.93
CA TRP A 25 1.21 12.23 12.84
C TRP A 25 0.62 12.90 11.59
N LEU A 26 -0.44 12.33 10.99
CA LEU A 26 -1.00 12.85 9.73
C LEU A 26 -1.51 14.28 9.90
N ALA A 27 -2.21 14.57 10.99
CA ALA A 27 -2.68 15.91 11.27
C ALA A 27 -1.55 16.93 11.39
N ASN A 28 -0.45 16.58 12.04
CA ASN A 28 0.74 17.44 12.14
C ASN A 28 1.43 17.61 10.78
N GLU A 29 1.54 16.55 9.98
CA GLU A 29 2.12 16.64 8.64
C GLU A 29 1.30 17.52 7.69
N LEU A 30 -0.04 17.47 7.76
CA LEU A 30 -0.92 18.37 7.02
C LEU A 30 -0.73 19.84 7.46
N LYS A 31 -0.65 20.11 8.77
CA LYS A 31 -0.39 21.47 9.29
C LYS A 31 0.94 22.04 8.81
N LYS A 32 2.01 21.24 8.81
CA LYS A 32 3.31 21.66 8.26
C LYS A 32 3.21 22.10 6.80
N ARG A 33 2.25 21.56 6.05
CA ARG A 33 1.97 21.89 4.65
C ARG A 33 0.94 23.00 4.47
N GLY A 34 0.53 23.64 5.56
CA GLY A 34 -0.45 24.73 5.54
C GLY A 34 -1.87 24.29 5.19
N VAL A 35 -2.17 23.00 5.41
CA VAL A 35 -3.50 22.41 5.29
C VAL A 35 -4.04 22.14 6.70
N GLU A 36 -5.24 22.58 6.99
CA GLU A 36 -5.85 22.41 8.32
C GLU A 36 -6.58 21.06 8.40
N PRO A 37 -6.17 20.12 9.28
CA PRO A 37 -6.91 18.90 9.51
C PRO A 37 -8.12 19.13 10.43
N VAL A 38 -9.28 18.66 10.01
CA VAL A 38 -10.48 18.54 10.83
C VAL A 38 -10.57 17.08 11.28
N VAL A 39 -9.97 16.76 12.43
CA VAL A 39 -9.89 15.40 12.92
C VAL A 39 -11.16 14.99 13.65
N LEU A 40 -11.89 14.03 13.08
CA LEU A 40 -13.04 13.39 13.73
C LEU A 40 -12.54 12.19 14.54
N TRP A 41 -12.18 12.43 15.78
CA TRP A 41 -11.58 11.43 16.67
C TRP A 41 -12.61 10.68 17.49
N GLY A 42 -12.58 9.34 17.46
CA GLY A 42 -13.41 8.49 18.29
C GLY A 42 -14.88 8.86 18.16
N ASN A 43 -15.52 9.28 19.26
CA ASN A 43 -16.93 9.65 19.33
C ASN A 43 -17.33 10.87 18.48
N ASP A 44 -16.39 11.60 17.93
CA ASP A 44 -16.67 12.67 16.96
C ASP A 44 -16.76 12.12 15.52
N CYS A 45 -16.29 10.90 15.25
CA CYS A 45 -16.39 10.26 13.94
C CYS A 45 -17.77 9.58 13.76
N VAL A 46 -18.83 10.39 13.81
CA VAL A 46 -20.23 9.98 13.71
C VAL A 46 -20.97 10.81 12.67
N PRO A 47 -22.13 10.32 12.12
CA PRO A 47 -22.80 10.92 10.96
C PRO A 47 -23.06 12.42 11.09
N VAL A 48 -23.53 12.88 12.27
CA VAL A 48 -23.86 14.30 12.49
C VAL A 48 -22.63 15.18 12.39
N LYS A 49 -21.54 14.80 13.09
CA LYS A 49 -20.28 15.56 13.07
C LYS A 49 -19.59 15.51 11.71
N PHE A 50 -19.64 14.36 11.06
CA PHE A 50 -19.12 14.18 9.70
C PHE A 50 -19.86 15.09 8.70
N ALA A 51 -21.20 15.06 8.72
CA ALA A 51 -22.02 15.90 7.85
C ALA A 51 -21.83 17.41 8.16
N GLU A 52 -21.58 17.79 9.40
CA GLU A 52 -21.24 19.17 9.79
C GLU A 52 -19.86 19.56 9.21
N ALA A 53 -18.86 18.70 9.36
CA ALA A 53 -17.50 18.96 8.91
C ALA A 53 -17.40 19.14 7.38
N VAL A 54 -18.06 18.29 6.58
CA VAL A 54 -18.01 18.36 5.11
C VAL A 54 -18.76 19.55 4.53
N LYS A 55 -19.64 20.20 5.29
CA LYS A 55 -20.33 21.43 4.88
C LYS A 55 -19.45 22.68 4.94
N ASP A 56 -18.31 22.62 5.59
CA ASP A 56 -17.35 23.73 5.60
C ASP A 56 -16.79 23.92 4.17
N PRO A 57 -16.98 25.10 3.55
CA PRO A 57 -16.58 25.36 2.16
C PRO A 57 -15.07 25.29 1.93
N ASP A 58 -14.26 25.30 2.97
CA ASP A 58 -12.82 25.13 2.91
C ASP A 58 -12.37 23.65 2.92
N VAL A 59 -13.30 22.68 3.09
CA VAL A 59 -13.00 21.26 3.05
C VAL A 59 -12.93 20.77 1.62
N TYR A 60 -11.77 20.23 1.22
CA TYR A 60 -11.49 19.74 -0.13
C TYR A 60 -11.11 18.26 -0.17
N MET A 61 -11.01 17.60 0.98
CA MET A 61 -10.71 16.17 1.07
C MET A 61 -11.35 15.56 2.30
N VAL A 62 -11.87 14.35 2.14
CA VAL A 62 -12.19 13.41 3.21
C VAL A 62 -11.20 12.26 3.12
N ASP A 63 -10.51 12.02 4.21
CA ASP A 63 -9.49 10.96 4.33
C ASP A 63 -9.55 10.29 5.71
N GLY A 64 -8.63 9.39 6.00
CA GLY A 64 -8.55 8.68 7.28
C GLY A 64 -8.88 7.19 7.13
N VAL A 65 -9.44 6.59 8.16
CA VAL A 65 -9.78 5.18 8.23
C VAL A 65 -11.22 4.98 8.68
N GLY A 66 -11.80 3.84 8.31
CA GLY A 66 -13.10 3.38 8.79
C GLY A 66 -13.41 2.00 8.25
N HIS A 67 -14.44 1.36 8.81
CA HIS A 67 -14.93 0.14 8.19
C HIS A 67 -15.76 0.44 6.96
N GLY A 68 -15.84 -0.53 6.07
CA GLY A 68 -16.63 -0.42 4.86
C GLY A 68 -17.19 -1.73 4.38
N ASN A 69 -18.15 -1.58 3.51
CA ASN A 69 -18.67 -2.65 2.67
C ASN A 69 -18.85 -2.07 1.26
N VAL A 70 -19.37 -2.85 0.34
CA VAL A 70 -19.53 -2.45 -1.06
C VAL A 70 -20.28 -1.12 -1.22
N ASP A 71 -21.25 -0.83 -0.33
CA ASP A 71 -22.19 0.28 -0.41
C ASP A 71 -22.10 1.31 0.73
N VAL A 72 -21.21 1.12 1.70
CA VAL A 72 -21.15 1.96 2.92
C VAL A 72 -19.74 2.20 3.40
N PHE A 73 -19.49 3.42 3.92
CA PHE A 73 -18.35 3.80 4.72
C PHE A 73 -18.82 4.20 6.12
N THR A 74 -18.15 3.70 7.16
CA THR A 74 -18.60 3.87 8.55
C THR A 74 -17.55 4.58 9.42
N GLY A 75 -18.03 5.21 10.49
CA GLY A 75 -17.23 5.81 11.55
C GLY A 75 -17.30 5.02 12.85
N GLN A 76 -17.35 5.75 13.97
CA GLN A 76 -17.37 5.21 15.32
C GLN A 76 -18.56 4.25 15.53
N GLY A 77 -18.26 3.06 16.07
CA GLY A 77 -19.29 2.06 16.39
C GLY A 77 -20.05 1.57 15.15
N PHE A 78 -19.40 1.52 13.97
CA PHE A 78 -20.00 1.16 12.68
C PHE A 78 -21.13 2.10 12.23
N SER A 79 -21.19 3.35 12.75
CA SER A 79 -22.18 4.34 12.31
C SER A 79 -21.96 4.72 10.84
N GLU A 80 -23.02 4.67 10.02
CA GLU A 80 -22.95 4.94 8.58
C GLU A 80 -22.65 6.41 8.31
N LEU A 81 -21.44 6.75 7.82
CA LEU A 81 -21.07 8.12 7.44
C LEU A 81 -21.50 8.42 6.02
N LEU A 82 -21.32 7.49 5.10
CA LEU A 82 -21.76 7.56 3.71
C LEU A 82 -22.31 6.20 3.27
N LYS A 83 -23.34 6.24 2.42
CA LYS A 83 -23.99 5.03 1.88
C LYS A 83 -24.55 5.29 0.49
N VAL A 84 -24.55 4.27 -0.34
CA VAL A 84 -25.26 4.27 -1.63
C VAL A 84 -26.73 4.60 -1.41
N GLY A 85 -27.23 5.57 -2.18
CA GLY A 85 -28.61 6.09 -2.03
C GLY A 85 -28.73 7.37 -1.20
N MET A 86 -27.70 7.80 -0.46
CA MET A 86 -27.66 9.12 0.14
C MET A 86 -27.50 10.20 -0.93
N LEU A 87 -28.36 11.22 -0.92
CA LEU A 87 -28.17 12.39 -1.80
C LEU A 87 -27.10 13.30 -1.20
N LEU A 88 -26.09 13.61 -2.00
CA LEU A 88 -25.02 14.51 -1.62
C LEU A 88 -25.41 15.96 -1.97
N GLY A 89 -25.01 16.90 -1.11
CA GLY A 89 -25.13 18.33 -1.39
C GLY A 89 -24.02 18.84 -2.33
N ASP A 90 -24.13 20.12 -2.70
CA ASP A 90 -23.17 20.76 -3.61
C ASP A 90 -21.74 20.86 -3.03
N GLU A 91 -21.60 20.77 -1.72
CA GLU A 91 -20.31 20.73 -1.01
C GLU A 91 -19.41 19.58 -1.48
N TRP A 92 -19.98 18.47 -1.90
CA TRP A 92 -19.22 17.31 -2.38
C TRP A 92 -18.60 17.47 -3.76
N LYS A 93 -19.02 18.50 -4.54
CA LYS A 93 -18.50 18.75 -5.90
C LYS A 93 -17.05 19.22 -5.94
N HIS A 94 -16.43 19.48 -4.79
CA HIS A 94 -15.03 19.89 -4.66
C HIS A 94 -14.26 19.07 -3.61
N ILE A 95 -14.82 17.97 -3.13
CA ILE A 95 -14.22 17.12 -2.11
C ILE A 95 -13.68 15.83 -2.73
N PHE A 96 -12.40 15.58 -2.56
CA PHE A 96 -11.77 14.27 -2.84
C PHE A 96 -12.14 13.27 -1.74
N PHE A 97 -12.48 12.03 -2.11
CA PHE A 97 -12.79 10.96 -1.16
C PHE A 97 -11.73 9.85 -1.20
N GLY A 98 -11.01 9.61 -0.10
CA GLY A 98 -9.90 8.68 -0.09
C GLY A 98 -9.65 7.87 1.19
N PRO A 99 -10.60 7.69 2.12
CA PRO A 99 -10.31 6.94 3.33
C PRO A 99 -9.95 5.48 3.06
N VAL A 100 -9.13 4.89 3.92
CA VAL A 100 -8.85 3.45 3.93
C VAL A 100 -10.07 2.73 4.49
N SER A 101 -10.66 1.86 3.67
CA SER A 101 -11.87 1.14 4.03
C SER A 101 -12.13 -0.01 3.04
N CYS A 102 -12.52 -1.17 3.56
CA CYS A 102 -12.80 -2.35 2.74
C CYS A 102 -13.91 -2.10 1.72
N LEU A 103 -13.76 -2.61 0.49
CA LEU A 103 -14.81 -2.77 -0.52
C LEU A 103 -15.48 -1.49 -1.06
N VAL A 104 -15.16 -0.30 -0.53
CA VAL A 104 -15.84 0.96 -0.91
C VAL A 104 -15.62 1.33 -2.38
N GLY A 105 -14.60 0.80 -3.03
CA GLY A 105 -14.33 0.96 -4.46
C GLY A 105 -15.33 0.24 -5.37
N ARG A 106 -16.12 -0.72 -4.86
CA ARG A 106 -17.04 -1.51 -5.71
C ARG A 106 -18.32 -0.78 -6.09
N GLN A 107 -18.96 -0.13 -5.14
CA GLN A 107 -20.25 0.55 -5.37
C GLN A 107 -20.27 1.96 -4.78
N LEU A 108 -19.81 2.14 -3.53
CA LEU A 108 -19.91 3.44 -2.87
C LEU A 108 -19.15 4.53 -3.65
N LEU A 109 -17.87 4.35 -3.92
CA LEU A 109 -17.08 5.38 -4.61
C LEU A 109 -17.55 5.64 -6.04
N PRO A 110 -17.86 4.64 -6.90
CA PRO A 110 -18.55 4.88 -8.17
C PRO A 110 -19.84 5.68 -8.03
N TYR A 111 -20.66 5.39 -7.00
CA TYR A 111 -21.87 6.16 -6.71
C TYR A 111 -21.55 7.61 -6.33
N LEU A 112 -20.56 7.86 -5.46
CA LEU A 112 -20.15 9.22 -5.08
C LEU A 112 -19.69 10.02 -6.29
N ILE A 113 -18.91 9.43 -7.21
CA ILE A 113 -18.50 10.06 -8.46
C ILE A 113 -19.72 10.43 -9.33
N GLN A 114 -20.71 9.56 -9.43
CA GLN A 114 -21.96 9.87 -10.13
C GLN A 114 -22.74 11.01 -9.49
N GLN A 115 -22.64 11.21 -8.17
CA GLN A 115 -23.24 12.34 -7.45
C GLN A 115 -22.43 13.65 -7.58
N GLY A 116 -21.28 13.63 -8.24
CA GLY A 116 -20.47 14.81 -8.53
C GLY A 116 -19.22 14.97 -7.66
N VAL A 117 -18.86 13.96 -6.84
CA VAL A 117 -17.54 13.92 -6.19
C VAL A 117 -16.47 13.90 -7.29
N PRO A 118 -15.49 14.84 -7.30
CA PRO A 118 -14.61 15.00 -8.45
C PRO A 118 -13.64 13.83 -8.64
N ALA A 119 -13.10 13.27 -7.56
CA ALA A 119 -12.18 12.15 -7.60
C ALA A 119 -12.11 11.42 -6.26
N GLY A 120 -11.62 10.19 -6.29
CA GLY A 120 -11.38 9.43 -5.07
C GLY A 120 -10.58 8.15 -5.30
N VAL A 121 -10.21 7.52 -4.18
CA VAL A 121 -9.52 6.23 -4.15
C VAL A 121 -10.28 5.30 -3.19
N GLY A 122 -10.53 4.07 -3.60
CA GLY A 122 -11.25 3.09 -2.80
C GLY A 122 -10.78 1.67 -3.08
N GLU A 123 -11.03 0.79 -2.13
CA GLU A 123 -10.63 -0.62 -2.18
C GLU A 123 -11.71 -1.46 -2.89
N GLU A 124 -11.31 -2.31 -3.84
CA GLU A 124 -12.22 -3.28 -4.49
C GLU A 124 -12.36 -4.58 -3.70
N THR A 125 -11.49 -4.80 -2.72
CA THR A 125 -11.46 -5.99 -1.86
C THR A 125 -11.46 -5.59 -0.38
N GLU A 126 -11.25 -6.54 0.50
CA GLU A 126 -10.89 -6.25 1.88
C GLU A 126 -9.48 -5.69 1.93
N TYR A 127 -9.27 -4.68 2.77
CA TYR A 127 -7.97 -4.09 3.04
C TYR A 127 -7.30 -4.86 4.18
N TYR A 128 -6.06 -5.25 3.98
CA TYR A 128 -5.30 -6.02 4.96
C TYR A 128 -4.07 -5.25 5.41
N PHE A 129 -3.75 -5.34 6.68
CA PHE A 129 -2.52 -4.77 7.21
C PHE A 129 -1.98 -5.64 8.37
N THR A 130 -0.69 -5.50 8.62
CA THR A 130 -0.01 -6.08 9.77
C THR A 130 0.43 -4.98 10.71
N ALA A 131 0.36 -5.23 12.00
CA ALA A 131 0.80 -4.31 13.04
C ALA A 131 1.46 -5.09 14.18
N ALA A 132 2.40 -4.45 14.86
CA ALA A 132 3.00 -5.01 16.09
C ALA A 132 2.16 -4.70 17.35
N GLY A 133 1.07 -3.94 17.20
CA GLY A 133 0.15 -3.59 18.27
C GLY A 133 0.65 -2.49 19.21
N THR A 134 1.55 -1.64 18.75
CA THR A 134 2.20 -0.60 19.56
C THR A 134 2.12 0.79 18.93
N PRO A 135 0.92 1.37 18.74
CA PRO A 135 0.79 2.70 18.12
C PRO A 135 1.40 3.83 18.97
N GLY A 136 1.69 3.57 20.24
CA GLY A 136 2.19 4.57 21.17
C GLY A 136 1.22 5.76 21.26
N ASP A 137 1.76 6.98 21.16
CA ASP A 137 0.95 8.20 21.07
C ASP A 137 0.56 8.56 19.63
N GLY A 138 0.98 7.75 18.62
CA GLY A 138 0.71 7.98 17.21
C GLY A 138 1.44 9.20 16.62
N SER A 139 2.48 9.71 17.25
CA SER A 139 3.22 10.90 16.78
C SER A 139 4.17 10.59 15.61
N ASP A 140 4.62 9.34 15.49
CA ASP A 140 5.51 8.86 14.44
C ASP A 140 5.11 7.45 14.01
N PRO A 141 4.86 7.18 12.70
CA PRO A 141 4.59 5.83 12.22
C PRO A 141 5.66 4.80 12.59
N ALA A 142 6.91 5.21 12.76
CA ALA A 142 8.00 4.32 13.16
C ALA A 142 7.81 3.67 14.56
N LEU A 143 6.85 4.15 15.35
CA LEU A 143 6.48 3.55 16.64
C LEU A 143 5.90 2.13 16.48
N ASP A 144 5.22 1.85 15.36
CA ASP A 144 4.87 0.47 15.00
C ASP A 144 5.77 -0.02 13.85
N PRO A 145 6.61 -1.05 14.06
CA PRO A 145 7.58 -1.51 13.07
C PRO A 145 6.98 -2.14 11.82
N LEU A 146 5.70 -2.53 11.84
CA LEU A 146 4.99 -3.17 10.72
C LEU A 146 3.97 -2.22 10.09
N GLU A 147 3.10 -1.62 10.89
CA GLU A 147 2.03 -0.74 10.42
C GLU A 147 2.55 0.52 9.70
N LYS A 148 3.72 1.02 10.08
CA LYS A 148 4.37 2.18 9.44
C LYS A 148 4.42 2.10 7.92
N TYR A 149 4.60 0.92 7.37
CA TYR A 149 4.72 0.72 5.93
C TYR A 149 3.43 1.08 5.19
N TYR A 150 2.28 0.71 5.77
CA TYR A 150 0.96 1.07 5.22
C TYR A 150 0.66 2.55 5.39
N LEU A 151 0.98 3.14 6.56
CA LEU A 151 0.79 4.56 6.82
C LEU A 151 1.61 5.43 5.84
N TYR A 152 2.87 5.05 5.60
CA TYR A 152 3.71 5.74 4.61
C TYR A 152 3.21 5.53 3.18
N ALA A 153 2.73 4.34 2.82
CA ALA A 153 2.20 4.07 1.49
C ALA A 153 0.92 4.88 1.24
N GLU A 154 -0.07 4.81 2.11
CA GLU A 154 -1.35 5.48 1.96
C GLU A 154 -1.21 7.00 2.08
N TYR A 155 -0.86 7.48 3.27
CA TYR A 155 -0.91 8.91 3.54
C TYR A 155 0.35 9.63 3.06
N GLY A 156 1.52 9.04 3.26
CA GLY A 156 2.78 9.53 2.73
C GLY A 156 2.82 9.52 1.21
N GLY A 157 2.24 8.51 0.59
CA GLY A 157 2.19 8.34 -0.87
C GLY A 157 1.11 9.16 -1.57
N ARG A 158 -0.02 9.46 -0.94
CA ARG A 158 -1.17 10.13 -1.56
C ARG A 158 -1.56 11.43 -0.88
N THR A 159 -1.94 11.37 0.39
CA THR A 159 -2.55 12.51 1.09
C THR A 159 -1.60 13.69 1.22
N LEU A 160 -0.36 13.43 1.63
CA LEU A 160 0.65 14.47 1.78
C LEU A 160 1.08 15.07 0.42
N PRO A 161 1.32 14.29 -0.65
CA PRO A 161 1.52 14.86 -1.99
C PRO A 161 0.37 15.75 -2.46
N MET A 162 -0.90 15.38 -2.24
CA MET A 162 -2.02 16.27 -2.56
C MET A 162 -1.96 17.59 -1.77
N ALA A 163 -1.60 17.55 -0.50
CA ALA A 163 -1.35 18.76 0.30
C ALA A 163 -0.12 19.56 -0.18
N GLU A 164 0.74 18.98 -0.97
CA GLU A 164 1.88 19.60 -1.67
C GLU A 164 1.54 20.06 -3.08
N GLY A 165 0.26 19.97 -3.49
CA GLY A 165 -0.25 20.47 -4.77
C GLY A 165 -0.19 19.46 -5.93
N TYR A 166 0.09 18.18 -5.68
CA TYR A 166 -0.05 17.13 -6.69
C TYR A 166 -1.51 17.00 -7.14
N THR A 167 -1.74 16.61 -8.39
CA THR A 167 -3.05 16.18 -8.81
C THR A 167 -3.43 14.86 -8.14
N ALA A 168 -4.72 14.55 -8.08
CA ALA A 168 -5.20 13.29 -7.55
C ALA A 168 -4.63 12.08 -8.30
N GLY A 169 -4.48 12.19 -9.63
CA GLY A 169 -3.85 11.15 -10.46
C GLY A 169 -2.36 11.00 -10.19
N GLU A 170 -1.59 12.11 -10.08
CA GLU A 170 -0.17 12.09 -9.72
C GLU A 170 0.02 11.47 -8.31
N ALA A 171 -0.80 11.88 -7.34
CA ALA A 171 -0.76 11.37 -5.97
C ALA A 171 -1.12 9.87 -5.90
N TYR A 172 -2.10 9.43 -6.69
CA TYR A 172 -2.42 8.00 -6.79
C TYR A 172 -1.26 7.17 -7.36
N GLN A 173 -0.61 7.62 -8.44
CA GLN A 173 0.55 6.92 -8.99
C GLN A 173 1.72 6.90 -8.00
N ASN A 174 1.96 8.00 -7.30
CA ASN A 174 2.98 8.06 -6.25
C ASN A 174 2.66 7.11 -5.08
N MET A 175 1.38 6.97 -4.70
CA MET A 175 0.94 6.01 -3.68
C MET A 175 1.27 4.56 -4.10
N LEU A 176 0.99 4.17 -5.33
CA LEU A 176 1.31 2.82 -5.82
C LEU A 176 2.82 2.55 -5.83
N GLN A 177 3.63 3.54 -6.21
CA GLN A 177 5.10 3.44 -6.14
C GLN A 177 5.57 3.33 -4.68
N GLU A 178 4.94 4.06 -3.79
CA GLU A 178 5.25 4.01 -2.37
C GLU A 178 4.91 2.66 -1.74
N TYR A 179 3.78 2.06 -2.11
CA TYR A 179 3.43 0.70 -1.71
C TYR A 179 4.51 -0.31 -2.09
N GLU A 180 4.98 -0.30 -3.34
CA GLU A 180 6.05 -1.19 -3.77
C GLU A 180 7.37 -0.92 -3.06
N ARG A 181 7.70 0.36 -2.80
CA ARG A 181 8.88 0.73 -2.02
C ARG A 181 8.79 0.22 -0.59
N GLN A 182 7.65 0.43 0.06
CA GLN A 182 7.42 -0.04 1.43
C GLN A 182 7.42 -1.57 1.50
N ALA A 183 6.87 -2.25 0.49
CA ALA A 183 6.90 -3.71 0.41
C ALA A 183 8.33 -4.25 0.35
N ARG A 184 9.22 -3.64 -0.45
CA ARG A 184 10.63 -4.03 -0.50
C ARG A 184 11.36 -3.84 0.83
N GLU A 185 11.05 -2.77 1.55
CA GLU A 185 11.62 -2.55 2.89
C GLU A 185 11.06 -3.55 3.90
N ALA A 186 9.76 -3.77 3.88
CA ALA A 186 9.10 -4.73 4.75
C ALA A 186 9.59 -6.17 4.50
N GLU A 187 9.87 -6.55 3.26
CA GLU A 187 10.32 -7.89 2.88
C GLU A 187 11.62 -8.32 3.58
N LYS A 188 12.46 -7.34 3.97
CA LYS A 188 13.70 -7.58 4.73
C LYS A 188 13.45 -7.98 6.19
N ILE A 189 12.26 -7.67 6.72
CA ILE A 189 11.91 -7.82 8.13
C ILE A 189 10.76 -8.83 8.29
N ASP A 190 9.70 -8.63 7.53
CA ASP A 190 8.48 -9.44 7.54
C ASP A 190 7.88 -9.56 6.13
N PRO A 191 8.09 -10.68 5.44
CA PRO A 191 7.56 -10.90 4.10
C PRO A 191 6.02 -10.98 4.01
N GLU A 192 5.33 -11.27 5.11
CA GLU A 192 3.87 -11.23 5.14
C GLU A 192 3.37 -9.79 4.98
N THR A 193 3.96 -8.84 5.70
CA THR A 193 3.73 -7.40 5.51
C THR A 193 3.96 -6.97 4.07
N ALA A 194 5.07 -7.42 3.45
CA ALA A 194 5.38 -7.10 2.06
C ALA A 194 4.34 -7.65 1.08
N TYR A 195 3.83 -8.85 1.35
CA TYR A 195 2.77 -9.45 0.55
C TYR A 195 1.48 -8.61 0.61
N TRP A 196 1.01 -8.27 1.81
CA TRP A 196 -0.23 -7.51 1.97
C TRP A 196 -0.13 -6.10 1.39
N LEU A 197 1.02 -5.43 1.50
CA LEU A 197 1.27 -4.14 0.84
C LEU A 197 1.09 -4.24 -0.69
N ARG A 198 1.63 -5.28 -1.34
CA ARG A 198 1.45 -5.50 -2.78
C ARG A 198 0.01 -5.88 -3.13
N TYR A 199 -0.64 -6.66 -2.27
CA TYR A 199 -2.05 -7.01 -2.44
C TYR A 199 -2.94 -5.76 -2.43
N ASP A 200 -2.81 -4.90 -1.41
CA ASP A 200 -3.59 -3.68 -1.31
C ASP A 200 -3.32 -2.75 -2.49
N ALA A 201 -2.07 -2.55 -2.89
CA ALA A 201 -1.71 -1.77 -4.07
C ALA A 201 -2.42 -2.22 -5.36
N GLN A 202 -2.63 -3.52 -5.53
CA GLN A 202 -3.33 -4.07 -6.70
C GLN A 202 -4.84 -3.80 -6.68
N HIS A 203 -5.43 -3.66 -5.49
CA HIS A 203 -6.87 -3.55 -5.30
C HIS A 203 -7.35 -2.13 -4.96
N ARG A 204 -6.44 -1.22 -4.62
CA ARG A 204 -6.69 0.21 -4.53
C ARG A 204 -6.96 0.79 -5.92
N LYS A 205 -8.12 1.41 -6.13
CA LYS A 205 -8.52 1.93 -7.44
C LYS A 205 -8.83 3.42 -7.38
N PHE A 206 -8.46 4.10 -8.44
CA PHE A 206 -8.74 5.50 -8.65
C PHE A 206 -10.04 5.68 -9.46
N PHE A 207 -10.83 6.67 -9.10
CA PHE A 207 -12.07 7.05 -9.79
C PHE A 207 -12.15 8.56 -9.95
N GLY A 208 -12.74 9.03 -11.04
CA GLY A 208 -13.01 10.44 -11.29
C GLY A 208 -11.90 11.18 -12.04
N ASP A 209 -11.78 12.50 -11.80
CA ASP A 209 -10.87 13.39 -12.52
C ASP A 209 -9.42 13.29 -11.99
N PRO A 210 -8.46 12.79 -12.77
CA PRO A 210 -7.07 12.71 -12.35
C PRO A 210 -6.40 14.09 -12.21
N ASN A 211 -6.98 15.15 -12.76
CA ASN A 211 -6.45 16.51 -12.67
C ASN A 211 -6.97 17.28 -11.45
N PHE A 212 -7.89 16.69 -10.67
CA PHE A 212 -8.36 17.31 -9.44
C PHE A 212 -7.18 17.65 -8.52
N ARG A 213 -7.24 18.83 -7.89
CA ARG A 213 -6.19 19.33 -6.97
C ARG A 213 -6.81 20.02 -5.76
N LEU A 214 -6.13 19.93 -4.64
CA LEU A 214 -6.41 20.80 -3.52
C LEU A 214 -5.96 22.23 -3.87
N PRO A 215 -6.71 23.29 -3.55
CA PRO A 215 -6.34 24.68 -3.87
C PRO A 215 -5.30 25.24 -2.87
N VAL A 216 -4.18 24.57 -2.73
CA VAL A 216 -3.07 25.00 -1.87
C VAL A 216 -2.34 26.21 -2.48
N VAL A 217 -1.98 27.18 -1.63
CA VAL A 217 -1.32 28.42 -2.09
C VAL A 217 0.18 28.22 -2.12
N GLY A 218 0.81 28.48 -3.26
CA GLY A 218 2.26 28.42 -3.47
C GLY A 218 2.63 27.99 -4.89
N VAL A 219 3.90 28.19 -5.24
CA VAL A 219 4.47 27.71 -6.50
C VAL A 219 4.80 26.22 -6.34
N ARG A 220 4.23 25.40 -7.19
CA ARG A 220 4.54 23.95 -7.20
C ARG A 220 5.97 23.74 -7.62
N THR A 221 6.58 22.73 -6.98
CA THR A 221 7.91 22.30 -7.35
C THR A 221 7.91 20.81 -7.71
N LYS A 222 8.96 20.40 -8.39
CA LYS A 222 9.25 19.01 -8.72
C LYS A 222 10.70 18.73 -8.45
N VAL A 223 11.00 17.63 -7.78
CA VAL A 223 12.36 17.13 -7.63
C VAL A 223 12.66 16.21 -8.82
N GLU A 224 13.74 16.50 -9.53
CA GLU A 224 14.34 15.61 -10.52
C GLU A 224 15.58 14.99 -9.89
N VAL A 225 15.68 13.65 -9.88
CA VAL A 225 16.75 12.92 -9.19
C VAL A 225 17.35 11.84 -10.08
N THR A 226 18.67 11.70 -9.97
CA THR A 226 19.46 10.60 -10.55
C THR A 226 20.32 10.00 -9.46
N ALA A 227 20.42 8.68 -9.42
CA ALA A 227 21.28 7.97 -8.50
C ALA A 227 22.20 7.01 -9.27
N VAL A 228 23.46 6.95 -8.86
CA VAL A 228 24.47 6.06 -9.41
C VAL A 228 25.13 5.30 -8.26
N GLY A 229 25.17 3.98 -8.37
CA GLY A 229 25.82 3.11 -7.39
C GLY A 229 27.13 2.54 -7.94
N THR A 230 28.16 2.55 -7.12
CA THR A 230 29.48 1.97 -7.44
C THR A 230 29.90 1.04 -6.30
N ARG A 231 30.26 -0.21 -6.64
CA ARG A 231 30.79 -1.18 -5.68
C ARG A 231 32.32 -1.08 -5.60
N LEU A 232 32.82 -0.86 -4.39
CA LEU A 232 34.24 -0.91 -4.06
C LEU A 232 34.54 -2.25 -3.38
N ALA A 233 34.83 -3.27 -4.19
CA ALA A 233 34.98 -4.65 -3.71
C ALA A 233 36.11 -4.83 -2.69
N SER A 234 37.22 -4.09 -2.84
CA SER A 234 38.35 -4.11 -1.90
C SER A 234 38.01 -3.58 -0.52
N GLU A 235 37.04 -2.67 -0.44
CA GLU A 235 36.63 -2.01 0.79
C GLU A 235 35.34 -2.62 1.38
N LYS A 236 34.72 -3.55 0.66
CA LYS A 236 33.37 -4.10 0.95
C LYS A 236 32.33 -3.01 1.14
N THR A 237 32.40 -1.98 0.32
CA THR A 237 31.47 -0.86 0.39
C THR A 237 30.81 -0.60 -0.97
N ASP A 238 29.55 -0.13 -0.92
CA ASP A 238 28.85 0.48 -2.04
C ASP A 238 28.78 1.98 -1.80
N VAL A 239 29.14 2.78 -2.80
CA VAL A 239 29.00 4.23 -2.77
C VAL A 239 27.82 4.60 -3.67
N ILE A 240 26.84 5.28 -3.11
CA ILE A 240 25.64 5.74 -3.82
C ILE A 240 25.73 7.26 -3.91
N SER A 241 25.95 7.76 -5.12
CA SER A 241 25.92 9.19 -5.44
C SER A 241 24.52 9.56 -5.91
N VAL A 242 23.91 10.54 -5.25
CA VAL A 242 22.57 11.06 -5.58
C VAL A 242 22.71 12.51 -5.97
N SER A 243 22.30 12.84 -7.17
CA SER A 243 22.27 14.20 -7.69
C SER A 243 20.94 14.54 -8.29
N GLY A 244 20.61 15.82 -8.37
CA GLY A 244 19.35 16.27 -8.95
C GLY A 244 19.16 17.75 -8.86
N ARG A 245 17.95 18.17 -9.13
CA ARG A 245 17.52 19.58 -8.99
C ARG A 245 16.04 19.67 -8.59
N VAL A 246 15.70 20.79 -7.96
CA VAL A 246 14.33 21.20 -7.73
C VAL A 246 13.94 22.23 -8.78
N VAL A 247 12.87 21.99 -9.52
CA VAL A 247 12.34 22.89 -10.53
C VAL A 247 10.97 23.41 -10.09
N ALA A 248 10.71 24.69 -10.32
CA ALA A 248 9.43 25.30 -10.06
C ALA A 248 8.57 25.36 -11.34
N GLU A 249 7.26 25.21 -11.20
CA GLU A 249 6.30 25.18 -12.32
C GLU A 249 6.25 26.51 -13.07
N ASP A 250 6.53 27.63 -12.40
CA ASP A 250 6.59 28.96 -12.98
C ASP A 250 7.96 29.32 -13.62
N GLY A 251 8.90 28.38 -13.62
CA GLY A 251 10.25 28.56 -14.15
C GLY A 251 11.21 29.31 -13.23
N SER A 252 10.78 29.75 -12.05
CA SER A 252 11.66 30.33 -11.05
C SER A 252 12.58 29.27 -10.43
N ILE A 253 13.67 29.71 -9.78
CA ILE A 253 14.63 28.79 -9.17
C ILE A 253 14.32 28.66 -7.68
N PRO A 254 13.89 27.48 -7.21
CA PRO A 254 13.64 27.25 -5.80
C PRO A 254 14.93 27.38 -4.95
N LYS A 255 14.75 27.93 -3.75
CA LYS A 255 15.80 28.00 -2.71
C LYS A 255 15.50 27.05 -1.60
N GLY A 256 16.43 26.88 -0.67
CA GLY A 256 16.26 26.04 0.52
C GLY A 256 17.08 24.77 0.45
N ALA A 257 16.57 23.69 1.04
CA ALA A 257 17.31 22.44 1.18
C ALA A 257 16.45 21.24 0.76
N VAL A 258 17.13 20.19 0.35
CA VAL A 258 16.56 18.85 0.17
C VAL A 258 17.09 17.94 1.27
N ARG A 259 16.24 17.02 1.72
CA ARG A 259 16.61 15.89 2.54
C ARG A 259 16.64 14.64 1.69
N VAL A 260 17.78 13.99 1.64
CA VAL A 260 18.00 12.74 0.90
C VAL A 260 18.08 11.61 1.89
N LYS A 261 17.27 10.59 1.70
CA LYS A 261 17.27 9.34 2.49
C LYS A 261 17.66 8.19 1.58
N ALA A 262 18.57 7.35 2.03
CA ALA A 262 19.00 6.14 1.36
C ALA A 262 19.16 5.02 2.37
N ASP A 263 18.26 4.02 2.34
CA ASP A 263 18.27 2.82 3.21
C ASP A 263 18.68 3.10 4.67
N GLY A 264 17.97 4.05 5.32
CA GLY A 264 18.18 4.42 6.72
C GLY A 264 19.24 5.51 6.97
N GLN A 265 20.12 5.80 6.01
CA GLN A 265 20.99 6.97 6.08
C GLN A 265 20.27 8.23 5.61
N VAL A 266 20.60 9.37 6.19
CA VAL A 266 19.98 10.67 5.87
C VAL A 266 21.07 11.71 5.69
N ALA A 267 20.96 12.53 4.64
CA ALA A 267 21.80 13.69 4.40
C ALA A 267 20.95 14.86 3.92
N ASP A 268 21.26 16.06 4.37
CA ASP A 268 20.65 17.30 3.89
C ASP A 268 21.62 18.02 2.95
N ALA A 269 21.11 18.56 1.84
CA ALA A 269 21.89 19.39 0.91
C ALA A 269 21.16 20.70 0.64
N ILE A 270 21.90 21.81 0.62
CA ILE A 270 21.39 23.12 0.24
C ILE A 270 21.38 23.20 -1.29
N LEU A 271 20.28 23.71 -1.86
CA LEU A 271 20.21 23.96 -3.30
C LEU A 271 21.19 25.06 -3.72
N ASP A 272 21.90 24.84 -4.81
CA ASP A 272 22.75 25.84 -5.43
C ASP A 272 21.94 26.91 -6.18
N GLU A 273 22.63 27.86 -6.84
CA GLU A 273 22.02 28.94 -7.62
C GLU A 273 21.20 28.47 -8.84
N LYS A 274 21.29 27.18 -9.19
CA LYS A 274 20.53 26.54 -10.28
C LYS A 274 19.43 25.61 -9.75
N GLY A 275 19.27 25.54 -8.42
CA GLY A 275 18.35 24.63 -7.76
C GLY A 275 18.85 23.18 -7.70
N ALA A 276 20.16 22.96 -7.95
CA ALA A 276 20.75 21.62 -7.95
C ALA A 276 21.30 21.21 -6.57
N PHE A 277 21.44 19.90 -6.38
CA PHE A 277 22.01 19.29 -5.18
C PHE A 277 22.80 18.03 -5.54
N GLU A 278 23.73 17.67 -4.66
CA GLU A 278 24.48 16.39 -4.71
C GLU A 278 24.80 15.92 -3.30
N VAL A 279 24.63 14.60 -3.07
CA VAL A 279 25.02 13.91 -1.83
C VAL A 279 25.55 12.51 -2.15
N SER A 280 26.36 11.95 -1.26
CA SER A 280 26.87 10.58 -1.38
C SER A 280 26.67 9.82 -0.08
N PHE A 281 26.34 8.55 -0.20
CA PHE A 281 26.21 7.59 0.90
C PHE A 281 27.19 6.45 0.71
N THR A 282 27.67 5.88 1.82
CA THR A 282 28.53 4.70 1.81
C THR A 282 27.88 3.61 2.63
N PHE A 283 27.70 2.44 2.05
CA PHE A 283 27.11 1.27 2.69
C PHE A 283 28.14 0.14 2.74
N VAL A 284 28.29 -0.48 3.91
CA VAL A 284 29.10 -1.68 4.07
C VAL A 284 28.24 -2.90 3.78
N TRP A 285 28.74 -3.83 2.98
CA TRP A 285 28.06 -5.10 2.70
C TRP A 285 28.89 -6.30 3.21
N ASP A 286 28.20 -7.31 3.69
CA ASP A 286 28.78 -8.56 4.18
C ASP A 286 28.70 -9.71 3.17
N GLN A 287 27.73 -9.63 2.24
CA GLN A 287 27.50 -10.62 1.19
C GLN A 287 27.61 -9.99 -0.21
N ASN A 288 28.29 -10.65 -1.13
CA ASN A 288 28.40 -10.19 -2.51
C ASN A 288 27.14 -10.55 -3.32
N ILE A 289 26.05 -9.84 -3.06
CA ILE A 289 24.77 -9.97 -3.77
C ILE A 289 24.43 -8.65 -4.47
N ASP A 290 23.50 -8.69 -5.43
CA ASP A 290 22.88 -7.45 -5.92
C ASP A 290 22.13 -6.78 -4.79
N ILE A 291 22.43 -5.51 -4.56
CA ILE A 291 21.77 -4.70 -3.53
C ILE A 291 21.06 -3.56 -4.23
N THR A 292 19.76 -3.43 -3.99
CA THR A 292 18.97 -2.30 -4.46
C THR A 292 18.76 -1.33 -3.30
N TYR A 293 19.23 -0.11 -3.49
CA TYR A 293 19.09 1.00 -2.55
C TYR A 293 17.90 1.85 -2.95
N ASN A 294 16.99 2.09 -1.99
CA ASN A 294 15.86 2.97 -2.17
C ASN A 294 16.24 4.39 -1.77
N ILE A 295 16.01 5.32 -2.65
CA ILE A 295 16.38 6.72 -2.46
C ILE A 295 15.13 7.57 -2.48
N THR A 296 14.96 8.37 -1.45
CA THR A 296 13.91 9.39 -1.37
C THR A 296 14.56 10.75 -1.23
N VAL A 297 14.16 11.69 -2.05
CA VAL A 297 14.56 13.09 -1.99
C VAL A 297 13.34 13.93 -1.66
N GLU A 298 13.40 14.67 -0.57
CA GLU A 298 12.33 15.52 -0.05
C GLU A 298 12.80 16.98 -0.06
N TYR A 299 12.20 17.80 -0.91
CA TYR A 299 12.33 19.23 -0.82
C TYR A 299 11.30 19.74 0.19
N GLN A 300 11.76 20.41 1.24
CA GLN A 300 10.92 20.85 2.35
C GLN A 300 10.04 22.07 2.04
N GLY A 301 10.16 22.60 0.82
CA GLY A 301 9.60 23.90 0.48
C GLY A 301 10.46 25.03 1.00
N TYR A 302 10.12 26.25 0.60
CA TYR A 302 10.76 27.47 1.04
C TYR A 302 9.74 28.62 1.05
N SER A 303 9.75 29.44 2.07
CA SER A 303 8.83 30.57 2.18
C SER A 303 9.59 31.82 2.59
N ASN A 304 9.66 32.78 1.65
CA ASN A 304 10.12 34.13 1.88
C ASN A 304 9.27 35.06 1.03
N GLU A 305 9.81 35.69 -0.03
CA GLU A 305 9.04 36.50 -0.99
C GLU A 305 8.12 35.63 -1.86
N VAL A 306 8.60 34.45 -2.23
CA VAL A 306 7.84 33.40 -2.95
C VAL A 306 7.75 32.18 -2.08
N ARG A 307 6.54 31.63 -1.92
CA ARG A 307 6.32 30.35 -1.27
C ARG A 307 6.44 29.23 -2.30
N TYR A 308 7.49 28.43 -2.18
CA TYR A 308 7.63 27.17 -2.91
C TYR A 308 7.02 26.03 -2.10
N LEU A 309 6.14 25.27 -2.72
CA LEU A 309 5.52 24.10 -2.07
C LEU A 309 6.53 22.97 -1.94
N PRO A 310 6.46 22.15 -0.90
CA PRO A 310 7.25 20.94 -0.79
C PRO A 310 7.03 20.02 -1.99
N SER A 311 8.05 19.21 -2.29
CA SER A 311 7.93 18.17 -3.31
C SER A 311 8.89 17.03 -3.00
N ARG A 312 8.61 15.86 -3.59
CA ARG A 312 9.33 14.65 -3.30
C ARG A 312 9.55 13.84 -4.58
N ALA A 313 10.68 13.19 -4.65
CA ALA A 313 10.96 12.19 -5.67
C ALA A 313 11.56 10.95 -5.04
N GLN A 314 11.37 9.82 -5.71
CA GLN A 314 11.93 8.54 -5.33
C GLN A 314 12.60 7.91 -6.54
N THR A 315 13.66 7.19 -6.28
CA THR A 315 14.36 6.37 -7.26
C THR A 315 15.02 5.20 -6.57
N THR A 316 15.43 4.23 -7.33
CA THR A 316 16.23 3.12 -6.85
C THR A 316 17.50 3.02 -7.65
N VAL A 317 18.55 2.52 -7.02
CA VAL A 317 19.78 2.15 -7.72
C VAL A 317 20.19 0.75 -7.29
N THR A 318 20.41 -0.13 -8.27
CA THR A 318 20.90 -1.48 -8.00
C THR A 318 22.41 -1.53 -8.26
N VAL A 319 23.15 -1.93 -7.25
CA VAL A 319 24.58 -2.23 -7.39
C VAL A 319 24.75 -3.72 -7.61
N HIS A 320 25.18 -4.07 -8.83
CA HIS A 320 25.26 -5.45 -9.26
C HIS A 320 26.52 -6.16 -8.77
N THR A 321 26.38 -7.46 -8.58
CA THR A 321 27.50 -8.37 -8.28
C THR A 321 27.97 -9.09 -9.53
N THR A 322 29.00 -9.92 -9.36
CA THR A 322 29.45 -10.88 -10.37
C THR A 322 28.69 -12.20 -10.34
N ARG A 323 27.61 -12.29 -9.53
CA ARG A 323 26.81 -13.52 -9.45
C ARG A 323 26.01 -13.75 -10.73
N SER A 324 25.90 -15.00 -11.13
CA SER A 324 25.08 -15.41 -12.28
C SER A 324 23.60 -15.38 -11.91
N PRO A 325 22.72 -15.03 -12.85
CA PRO A 325 21.28 -15.14 -12.66
C PRO A 325 20.86 -16.57 -12.35
N SER A 326 19.80 -16.74 -11.61
CA SER A 326 19.11 -18.02 -11.43
C SER A 326 17.70 -17.94 -11.98
N LYS A 327 17.05 -19.09 -12.11
CA LYS A 327 15.66 -19.19 -12.54
C LYS A 327 14.93 -20.20 -11.68
N THR A 328 13.98 -19.74 -10.93
CA THR A 328 12.98 -20.58 -10.25
C THR A 328 11.80 -20.81 -11.18
N LYS A 329 11.26 -22.02 -11.21
CA LYS A 329 10.06 -22.34 -11.98
C LYS A 329 9.19 -23.34 -11.24
N ILE A 330 7.96 -22.98 -10.97
CA ILE A 330 6.93 -23.90 -10.50
C ILE A 330 6.45 -24.70 -11.71
N THR A 331 6.69 -26.01 -11.70
CA THR A 331 6.42 -26.88 -12.85
C THR A 331 5.08 -27.58 -12.75
N LYS A 332 4.58 -27.77 -11.52
CA LYS A 332 3.30 -28.41 -11.28
C LYS A 332 2.75 -28.01 -9.91
N VAL A 333 1.46 -27.74 -9.87
CA VAL A 333 0.68 -27.60 -8.64
C VAL A 333 -0.53 -28.51 -8.71
N THR A 334 -0.78 -29.24 -7.63
CA THR A 334 -2.03 -29.96 -7.42
C THR A 334 -2.69 -29.41 -6.18
N ALA A 335 -3.96 -29.07 -6.27
CA ALA A 335 -4.79 -28.60 -5.17
C ALA A 335 -6.08 -29.42 -5.12
N THR A 336 -6.28 -30.14 -4.05
CA THR A 336 -7.48 -30.97 -3.85
C THR A 336 -8.21 -30.50 -2.62
N ARG A 337 -9.46 -30.07 -2.79
CA ARG A 337 -10.28 -29.62 -1.67
C ARG A 337 -10.96 -30.79 -0.97
N GLU A 338 -10.83 -30.80 0.35
CA GLU A 338 -11.60 -31.66 1.23
C GLU A 338 -12.23 -30.81 2.34
N ASN A 339 -13.54 -30.54 2.24
CA ASN A 339 -14.29 -29.64 3.13
C ASN A 339 -13.68 -28.22 3.14
N ASP A 340 -13.22 -27.75 4.30
CA ASP A 340 -12.62 -26.42 4.51
C ASP A 340 -11.08 -26.44 4.44
N MET A 341 -10.53 -27.54 3.94
CA MET A 341 -9.09 -27.69 3.72
C MET A 341 -8.78 -27.92 2.25
N VAL A 342 -7.66 -27.37 1.79
CA VAL A 342 -7.08 -27.68 0.48
C VAL A 342 -5.72 -28.34 0.70
N HIS A 343 -5.57 -29.55 0.18
CA HIS A 343 -4.31 -30.29 0.16
C HIS A 343 -3.52 -29.84 -1.07
N ILE A 344 -2.37 -29.24 -0.86
CA ILE A 344 -1.54 -28.66 -1.91
C ILE A 344 -0.25 -29.45 -2.03
N THR A 345 0.14 -29.74 -3.27
CA THR A 345 1.49 -30.17 -3.61
C THR A 345 2.05 -29.25 -4.67
N VAL A 346 3.19 -28.64 -4.37
CA VAL A 346 3.95 -27.76 -5.28
C VAL A 346 5.21 -28.47 -5.70
N GLU A 347 5.46 -28.57 -7.00
CA GLU A 347 6.70 -29.10 -7.57
C GLU A 347 7.34 -28.03 -8.45
N GLY A 348 8.64 -27.86 -8.36
CA GLY A 348 9.35 -26.88 -9.16
C GLY A 348 10.83 -27.20 -9.33
N THR A 349 11.53 -26.30 -10.01
CA THR A 349 12.96 -26.42 -10.28
C THR A 349 13.65 -25.08 -10.08
N VAL A 350 14.93 -25.15 -9.69
CA VAL A 350 15.85 -24.00 -9.71
C VAL A 350 17.05 -24.36 -10.59
N THR A 351 17.37 -23.46 -11.53
CA THR A 351 18.53 -23.59 -12.42
C THR A 351 19.33 -22.29 -12.44
N ASP A 352 20.57 -22.32 -12.88
CA ASP A 352 21.31 -21.13 -13.28
C ASP A 352 20.84 -20.62 -14.66
N ASP A 353 21.46 -19.55 -15.16
CA ASP A 353 21.19 -18.93 -16.47
C ASP A 353 21.52 -19.86 -17.67
N LYS A 354 22.34 -20.86 -17.44
CA LYS A 354 22.75 -21.89 -18.46
C LYS A 354 21.88 -23.13 -18.37
N GLY A 355 20.92 -23.18 -17.43
CA GLY A 355 20.05 -24.33 -17.23
C GLY A 355 20.66 -25.43 -16.36
N VAL A 356 21.80 -25.20 -15.70
CA VAL A 356 22.39 -26.16 -14.76
C VAL A 356 21.58 -26.21 -13.48
N PRO A 357 21.19 -27.41 -12.98
CA PRO A 357 20.43 -27.54 -11.74
C PRO A 357 21.16 -27.00 -10.53
N VAL A 358 20.41 -26.30 -9.65
CA VAL A 358 20.90 -25.79 -8.35
C VAL A 358 20.58 -26.80 -7.28
N ALA A 359 21.58 -27.51 -6.79
CA ALA A 359 21.43 -28.49 -5.70
C ALA A 359 21.51 -27.81 -4.33
N ASN A 360 20.73 -28.32 -3.34
CA ASN A 360 20.68 -27.85 -1.96
C ASN A 360 20.32 -26.36 -1.79
N GLY A 361 19.68 -25.75 -2.80
CA GLY A 361 19.22 -24.36 -2.76
C GLY A 361 17.98 -24.21 -1.88
N ASP A 362 17.95 -23.20 -1.04
CA ASP A 362 16.80 -22.88 -0.21
C ASP A 362 15.73 -22.15 -1.04
N VAL A 363 14.53 -22.70 -1.07
CA VAL A 363 13.36 -22.15 -1.76
C VAL A 363 12.26 -21.88 -0.74
N ASP A 364 11.92 -20.63 -0.55
CA ASP A 364 10.77 -20.23 0.25
C ASP A 364 9.50 -20.42 -0.57
N ILE A 365 8.53 -21.11 -0.01
CA ILE A 365 7.20 -21.27 -0.58
C ILE A 365 6.24 -20.44 0.26
N LEU A 366 5.57 -19.51 -0.39
CA LEU A 366 4.50 -18.72 0.20
C LEU A 366 3.18 -19.08 -0.49
N ILE A 367 2.20 -19.50 0.28
CA ILE A 367 0.83 -19.73 -0.18
C ILE A 367 -0.03 -18.68 0.47
N THR A 368 -0.71 -17.91 -0.35
CA THR A 368 -1.48 -16.76 0.09
C THR A 368 -2.96 -16.96 -0.16
N ASP A 369 -3.70 -16.83 0.92
CA ASP A 369 -5.14 -16.73 1.02
C ASP A 369 -5.50 -15.99 2.33
N THR A 370 -6.69 -16.23 2.89
CA THR A 370 -7.12 -15.69 4.19
C THR A 370 -6.18 -16.09 5.36
N TYR A 371 -5.42 -17.19 5.23
CA TYR A 371 -4.45 -17.67 6.22
C TYR A 371 -3.12 -18.02 5.53
N PRO A 372 -2.24 -17.04 5.29
CA PRO A 372 -0.99 -17.25 4.58
C PRO A 372 -0.13 -18.32 5.24
N LYS A 373 0.46 -19.19 4.43
CA LYS A 373 1.37 -20.24 4.91
C LYS A 373 2.72 -20.10 4.21
N ARG A 374 3.77 -20.05 5.00
CA ARG A 374 5.14 -19.96 4.52
C ARG A 374 5.98 -21.10 5.05
N ASP A 375 6.87 -21.63 4.21
CA ASP A 375 7.86 -22.65 4.57
C ASP A 375 9.06 -22.58 3.64
N THR A 376 10.18 -23.18 4.04
CA THR A 376 11.39 -23.28 3.22
C THR A 376 11.67 -24.76 2.90
N VAL A 377 11.89 -25.05 1.63
CA VAL A 377 12.30 -26.38 1.16
C VAL A 377 13.65 -26.30 0.45
N LYS A 378 14.36 -27.42 0.38
CA LYS A 378 15.63 -27.51 -0.36
C LYS A 378 15.42 -28.19 -1.70
N THR A 379 16.19 -27.75 -2.69
CA THR A 379 16.28 -28.45 -3.96
C THR A 379 17.13 -29.70 -3.82
N ASP A 380 16.78 -30.76 -4.56
CA ASP A 380 17.56 -31.99 -4.70
C ASP A 380 18.78 -31.80 -5.64
N ALA A 381 19.52 -32.91 -5.89
CA ALA A 381 20.67 -32.89 -6.78
C ALA A 381 20.34 -32.49 -8.25
N ASN A 382 19.08 -32.59 -8.65
CA ASN A 382 18.58 -32.19 -9.97
C ASN A 382 17.93 -30.80 -9.96
N GLY A 383 18.14 -30.04 -8.90
CA GLY A 383 17.54 -28.70 -8.75
C GLY A 383 16.02 -28.72 -8.52
N LYS A 384 15.41 -29.87 -8.20
CA LYS A 384 13.97 -29.98 -8.00
C LYS A 384 13.62 -29.76 -6.54
N PHE A 385 12.49 -29.11 -6.30
CA PHE A 385 11.88 -29.00 -4.98
C PHE A 385 10.45 -29.52 -5.02
N THR A 386 10.00 -30.01 -3.87
CA THR A 386 8.61 -30.44 -3.65
C THR A 386 8.19 -29.96 -2.26
N TYR A 387 7.04 -29.31 -2.19
CA TYR A 387 6.41 -28.88 -0.95
C TYR A 387 5.00 -29.43 -0.86
N LYS A 388 4.60 -29.88 0.31
CA LYS A 388 3.25 -30.38 0.58
C LYS A 388 2.71 -29.72 1.83
N CYS A 389 1.49 -29.24 1.78
CA CYS A 389 0.82 -28.69 2.94
C CYS A 389 -0.71 -28.73 2.80
N ASP A 390 -1.35 -28.50 3.93
CA ASP A 390 -2.78 -28.31 4.04
C ASP A 390 -3.05 -26.85 4.42
N VAL A 391 -3.97 -26.21 3.71
CA VAL A 391 -4.34 -24.82 3.91
C VAL A 391 -5.84 -24.74 4.20
N PRO A 392 -6.27 -24.11 5.30
CA PRO A 392 -7.67 -23.84 5.54
C PRO A 392 -8.14 -22.76 4.54
N VAL A 393 -9.31 -22.94 3.96
CA VAL A 393 -9.85 -22.01 2.95
C VAL A 393 -11.32 -21.71 3.22
N GLY A 394 -11.74 -20.50 2.90
CA GLY A 394 -13.14 -20.10 2.96
C GLY A 394 -14.02 -20.99 2.04
N TRP A 395 -15.27 -21.22 2.41
CA TRP A 395 -16.16 -22.14 1.68
C TRP A 395 -16.47 -21.71 0.24
N LEU A 396 -16.41 -20.41 -0.09
CA LEU A 396 -16.53 -19.85 -1.44
C LEU A 396 -15.20 -19.66 -2.16
N GLU A 397 -14.10 -19.79 -1.47
CA GLU A 397 -12.76 -19.58 -2.03
C GLU A 397 -12.45 -20.69 -3.05
N THR A 398 -11.96 -20.31 -4.21
CA THR A 398 -11.71 -21.22 -5.34
C THR A 398 -10.34 -21.03 -5.98
N GLN A 399 -9.51 -20.15 -5.42
CA GLN A 399 -8.21 -19.84 -5.96
C GLN A 399 -7.24 -19.48 -4.82
N LEU A 400 -5.97 -19.90 -4.97
CA LEU A 400 -4.84 -19.52 -4.13
C LEU A 400 -3.70 -19.02 -5.02
N THR A 401 -2.83 -18.16 -4.47
CA THR A 401 -1.57 -17.79 -5.11
C THR A 401 -0.43 -18.50 -4.40
N ILE A 402 0.50 -19.06 -5.17
CA ILE A 402 1.67 -19.78 -4.69
C ILE A 402 2.89 -19.12 -5.29
N THR A 403 3.76 -18.62 -4.43
CA THR A 403 5.03 -17.99 -4.79
C THR A 403 6.17 -18.89 -4.32
N ALA A 404 7.13 -19.15 -5.19
CA ALA A 404 8.37 -19.88 -4.87
C ALA A 404 9.56 -18.94 -5.08
N THR A 405 10.32 -18.67 -4.02
CA THR A 405 11.48 -17.77 -4.05
C THR A 405 12.75 -18.52 -3.70
N PHE A 406 13.65 -18.67 -4.64
CA PHE A 406 15.02 -19.10 -4.35
C PHE A 406 15.80 -17.92 -3.78
N LYS A 407 16.39 -18.07 -2.60
CA LYS A 407 17.10 -16.99 -1.88
C LYS A 407 18.42 -16.58 -2.51
N GLY A 408 18.89 -17.29 -3.52
CA GLY A 408 20.24 -17.16 -4.02
C GLY A 408 21.26 -17.88 -3.14
N ASN A 409 22.52 -17.80 -3.52
CA ASN A 409 23.68 -18.28 -2.76
C ASN A 409 24.93 -17.49 -3.15
N ASP A 410 26.13 -17.95 -2.79
CA ASP A 410 27.38 -17.23 -3.04
C ASP A 410 27.71 -17.02 -4.52
N VAL A 411 27.09 -17.76 -5.43
CA VAL A 411 27.38 -17.72 -6.87
C VAL A 411 26.17 -17.41 -7.74
N LEU A 412 24.96 -17.43 -7.17
CA LEU A 412 23.70 -17.21 -7.89
C LEU A 412 22.84 -16.14 -7.23
N LEU A 413 22.21 -15.31 -8.06
CA LEU A 413 21.22 -14.33 -7.65
C LEU A 413 19.91 -15.02 -7.22
N PRO A 414 19.10 -14.37 -6.38
CA PRO A 414 17.73 -14.83 -6.08
C PRO A 414 16.87 -14.88 -7.35
N SER A 415 15.85 -15.74 -7.32
CA SER A 415 14.84 -15.79 -8.38
C SER A 415 13.48 -16.22 -7.81
N ILE A 416 12.42 -15.81 -8.47
CA ILE A 416 11.04 -16.02 -8.03
C ILE A 416 10.17 -16.51 -9.18
N ASP A 417 9.18 -17.34 -8.86
CA ASP A 417 8.09 -17.71 -9.76
C ASP A 417 6.78 -17.77 -8.99
N GLU A 418 5.68 -17.42 -9.65
CA GLU A 418 4.37 -17.35 -9.06
C GLU A 418 3.31 -18.01 -9.94
N VAL A 419 2.38 -18.74 -9.32
CA VAL A 419 1.26 -19.36 -10.02
C VAL A 419 -0.03 -19.20 -9.21
N HIS A 420 -1.14 -19.04 -9.94
CA HIS A 420 -2.48 -19.09 -9.38
C HIS A 420 -3.07 -20.48 -9.58
N VAL A 421 -3.48 -21.12 -8.52
CA VAL A 421 -4.10 -22.45 -8.56
C VAL A 421 -5.58 -22.36 -8.23
N LYS A 422 -6.41 -22.99 -9.07
CA LYS A 422 -7.87 -23.06 -8.89
C LYS A 422 -8.27 -24.42 -8.33
N PHE A 423 -9.29 -24.42 -7.49
CA PHE A 423 -9.92 -25.61 -6.94
C PHE A 423 -11.44 -25.39 -6.80
N PRO A 424 -12.26 -26.46 -6.72
CA PRO A 424 -13.71 -26.30 -6.65
C PRO A 424 -14.14 -25.68 -5.31
N PRO A 425 -15.26 -24.94 -5.27
CA PRO A 425 -15.85 -24.47 -4.02
C PRO A 425 -16.33 -25.65 -3.17
N ASN A 426 -16.62 -25.41 -1.88
CA ASN A 426 -17.21 -26.43 -1.02
C ASN A 426 -18.70 -26.64 -1.36
N TRP A 427 -18.95 -27.51 -2.36
CA TRP A 427 -20.29 -27.76 -2.87
C TRP A 427 -21.26 -28.27 -1.81
N LYS A 428 -20.79 -28.96 -0.75
CA LYS A 428 -21.66 -29.41 0.35
C LYS A 428 -22.33 -28.23 1.05
N ILE A 429 -21.57 -27.15 1.32
CA ILE A 429 -22.09 -25.93 1.95
C ILE A 429 -22.92 -25.11 0.96
N VAL A 430 -22.46 -25.00 -0.29
CA VAL A 430 -23.21 -24.28 -1.34
C VAL A 430 -24.59 -24.91 -1.55
N ILE A 431 -24.65 -26.24 -1.64
CA ILE A 431 -25.92 -26.98 -1.77
C ILE A 431 -26.78 -26.82 -0.51
N LEU A 432 -26.19 -26.84 0.68
CA LEU A 432 -26.91 -26.66 1.95
C LEU A 432 -27.58 -25.27 2.01
N ILE A 433 -26.84 -24.23 1.64
CA ILE A 433 -27.37 -22.85 1.64
C ILE A 433 -28.45 -22.68 0.56
N ALA A 434 -28.21 -23.22 -0.64
CA ALA A 434 -29.21 -23.19 -1.71
C ALA A 434 -30.49 -23.97 -1.31
N GLY A 435 -30.31 -25.12 -0.65
CA GLY A 435 -31.43 -25.91 -0.11
C GLY A 435 -32.19 -25.15 0.98
N ALA A 436 -31.50 -24.51 1.91
CA ALA A 436 -32.11 -23.69 2.96
C ALA A 436 -32.87 -22.49 2.36
N ALA A 437 -32.31 -21.81 1.35
CA ALA A 437 -32.98 -20.72 0.65
C ALA A 437 -34.26 -21.17 -0.05
N ILE A 438 -34.22 -22.33 -0.70
CA ILE A 438 -35.41 -22.93 -1.33
C ILE A 438 -36.49 -23.25 -0.30
N VAL A 439 -36.11 -23.82 0.84
CA VAL A 439 -37.05 -24.12 1.94
C VAL A 439 -37.66 -22.85 2.52
N ILE A 440 -36.87 -21.79 2.71
CA ILE A 440 -37.36 -20.50 3.20
C ILE A 440 -38.34 -19.88 2.19
N ILE A 441 -38.00 -19.90 0.91
CA ILE A 441 -38.90 -19.40 -0.16
C ILE A 441 -40.19 -20.20 -0.17
N ALA A 442 -40.13 -21.52 -0.09
CA ALA A 442 -41.32 -22.38 -0.05
C ALA A 442 -42.20 -22.11 1.20
N LEU A 443 -41.61 -21.86 2.35
CA LEU A 443 -42.32 -21.50 3.58
C LEU A 443 -42.98 -20.11 3.46
N ILE A 444 -42.32 -19.13 2.82
CA ILE A 444 -42.90 -17.82 2.55
C ILE A 444 -44.08 -17.93 1.62
N PHE A 445 -44.00 -18.72 0.53
CA PHE A 445 -45.10 -18.97 -0.37
C PHE A 445 -46.25 -19.71 0.32
N LEU A 446 -45.96 -20.72 1.15
CA LEU A 446 -47.01 -21.43 1.91
C LEU A 446 -47.71 -20.51 2.93
N ALA A 447 -46.94 -19.64 3.62
CA ALA A 447 -47.53 -18.66 4.52
C ALA A 447 -48.43 -17.65 3.77
N ALA A 448 -47.99 -17.18 2.58
CA ALA A 448 -48.81 -16.28 1.75
C ALA A 448 -50.13 -16.93 1.26
N ILE A 449 -50.09 -18.25 0.99
CA ILE A 449 -51.30 -18.99 0.62
C ILE A 449 -52.25 -19.19 1.81
N LEU A 450 -51.72 -19.35 3.03
CA LEU A 450 -52.53 -19.58 4.23
C LEU A 450 -53.07 -18.28 4.86
N THR A 451 -52.54 -17.11 4.50
CA THR A 451 -52.94 -15.81 5.02
C THR A 451 -53.74 -14.97 4.00
N GLY A 452 -53.87 -15.38 2.75
CA GLY A 452 -54.74 -14.79 1.71
C GLY A 452 -56.04 -15.55 1.60
#